data_35d6bcb88abe275750e50fccdc5abdb4
#
_entry.id   35d6bcb88abe275750e50fccdc5abdb4
#
_cell.length_a   1.000
_cell.length_b   1.000
_cell.length_c   1.000
_cell.angle_alpha   90.00
_cell.angle_beta   90.00
_cell.angle_gamma   90.00
#
_symmetry.space_group_name_H-M   'P 1'
#
loop_
_entity.id
_entity.type
_entity.pdbx_description
1 polymer ?
#
loop_
_entity_poly.entity_id
_entity_poly.type
_entity_poly.pdbx_seq_one_letter_code
_entity_poly.pdbx_strand_id
1 'polypeptide(L)'
;MNRKFFCSELAGGAFTAVCSCLMRHLRAWNGDGLLGILFGSVNNSAWECCKTLLLPTLIWAVLEALALRLSIHRFSVAKTAALYLLGTGYLLLRTAGLGDAAAAAVMLAAAIALSCALYCSALPLQWLFAPSVVLLFLFTALYFSLTPFPPHTPLFRDSDTGLYGIIPTRYDYGASALDAQYLR
;
A
#
# COMPACT_ATOMS: atom_id res chain seq x y z
N MET A 1 -26.46 6.01 -8.12
CA MET A 1 -25.05 5.50 -8.06
C MET A 1 -24.49 5.50 -9.49
N ASN A 2 -23.33 6.09 -9.71
CA ASN A 2 -22.72 6.08 -11.06
C ASN A 2 -22.16 4.68 -11.35
N ARG A 3 -22.92 3.89 -12.16
CA ARG A 3 -22.59 2.49 -12.47
C ARG A 3 -21.17 2.32 -13.03
N LYS A 4 -20.73 3.27 -13.86
CA LYS A 4 -19.37 3.24 -14.44
C LYS A 4 -18.30 3.36 -13.36
N PHE A 5 -18.48 4.27 -12.40
CA PHE A 5 -17.56 4.45 -11.29
C PHE A 5 -17.48 3.20 -10.40
N PHE A 6 -18.64 2.62 -10.05
CA PHE A 6 -18.68 1.39 -9.26
C PHE A 6 -17.97 0.20 -9.95
N CYS A 7 -18.22 0.00 -11.25
CA CYS A 7 -17.53 -1.04 -12.00
C CYS A 7 -16.00 -0.80 -12.07
N SER A 8 -15.58 0.47 -12.18
CA SER A 8 -14.17 0.84 -12.16
C SER A 8 -13.52 0.56 -10.79
N GLU A 9 -14.22 0.85 -9.69
CA GLU A 9 -13.71 0.54 -8.35
C GLU A 9 -13.52 -0.97 -8.13
N LEU A 10 -14.46 -1.80 -8.60
CA LEU A 10 -14.31 -3.26 -8.55
C LEU A 10 -13.13 -3.76 -9.40
N ALA A 11 -12.97 -3.20 -10.61
CA ALA A 11 -11.83 -3.51 -11.46
C ALA A 11 -10.51 -3.08 -10.80
N GLY A 12 -10.51 -1.92 -10.13
CA GLY A 12 -9.38 -1.43 -9.34
C GLY A 12 -9.03 -2.34 -8.17
N GLY A 13 -10.02 -2.88 -7.48
CA GLY A 13 -9.82 -3.88 -6.45
C GLY A 13 -9.14 -5.15 -6.97
N ALA A 14 -9.63 -5.69 -8.10
CA ALA A 14 -9.02 -6.84 -8.75
C ALA A 14 -7.58 -6.53 -9.22
N PHE A 15 -7.36 -5.38 -9.84
CA PHE A 15 -6.04 -4.90 -10.24
C PHE A 15 -5.09 -4.82 -9.04
N THR A 16 -5.53 -4.20 -7.94
CA THR A 16 -4.73 -4.08 -6.71
C THR A 16 -4.37 -5.46 -6.15
N ALA A 17 -5.30 -6.40 -6.09
CA ALA A 17 -5.05 -7.74 -5.58
C ALA A 17 -3.98 -8.47 -6.42
N VAL A 18 -4.11 -8.44 -7.75
CA VAL A 18 -3.15 -9.07 -8.66
C VAL A 18 -1.77 -8.41 -8.56
N CYS A 19 -1.72 -7.08 -8.66
CA CYS A 19 -0.46 -6.34 -8.58
C CYS A 19 0.23 -6.51 -7.22
N SER A 20 -0.52 -6.55 -6.12
CA SER A 20 0.03 -6.81 -4.79
C SER A 20 0.75 -8.16 -4.72
N CYS A 21 0.16 -9.22 -5.28
CA CYS A 21 0.81 -10.51 -5.38
C CYS A 21 2.11 -10.45 -6.19
N LEU A 22 2.08 -9.78 -7.36
CA LEU A 22 3.26 -9.62 -8.21
C LEU A 22 4.37 -8.81 -7.52
N MET A 23 4.02 -7.72 -6.84
CA MET A 23 4.98 -6.84 -6.15
C MET A 23 5.70 -7.56 -5.01
N ARG A 24 5.08 -8.53 -4.34
CA ARG A 24 5.75 -9.37 -3.33
C ARG A 24 6.90 -10.19 -3.91
N HIS A 25 6.78 -10.60 -5.16
CA HIS A 25 7.81 -11.37 -5.87
C HIS A 25 8.79 -10.50 -6.67
N LEU A 26 8.52 -9.19 -6.78
CA LEU A 26 9.30 -8.29 -7.64
C LEU A 26 10.78 -8.25 -7.26
N ARG A 27 11.09 -8.27 -5.96
CA ARG A 27 12.46 -8.31 -5.46
C ARG A 27 13.18 -9.60 -5.83
N ALA A 28 12.49 -10.74 -5.73
CA ALA A 28 13.05 -12.05 -6.10
C ALA A 28 13.37 -12.13 -7.61
N TRP A 29 12.61 -11.41 -8.44
CA TRP A 29 12.83 -11.39 -9.90
C TRP A 29 13.88 -10.37 -10.34
N ASN A 30 13.97 -9.24 -9.64
CA ASN A 30 14.84 -8.11 -10.02
C ASN A 30 16.14 -8.04 -9.19
N GLY A 31 16.37 -9.04 -8.34
CA GLY A 31 17.45 -9.01 -7.35
C GLY A 31 17.28 -7.85 -6.37
N ASP A 32 18.35 -7.44 -5.70
CA ASP A 32 18.37 -6.29 -4.78
C ASP A 32 18.49 -4.95 -5.52
N GLY A 33 17.99 -4.87 -6.76
CA GLY A 33 17.95 -3.65 -7.54
C GLY A 33 16.98 -2.61 -6.95
N LEU A 34 17.27 -1.33 -7.22
CA LEU A 34 16.51 -0.19 -6.69
C LEU A 34 14.99 -0.32 -6.91
N LEU A 35 14.55 -0.82 -8.07
CA LEU A 35 13.13 -1.03 -8.36
C LEU A 35 12.50 -2.09 -7.45
N GLY A 36 13.21 -3.19 -7.17
CA GLY A 36 12.76 -4.22 -6.25
C GLY A 36 12.62 -3.69 -4.81
N ILE A 37 13.52 -2.82 -4.38
CA ILE A 37 13.50 -2.21 -3.04
C ILE A 37 12.40 -1.16 -2.91
N LEU A 38 12.25 -0.26 -3.90
CA LEU A 38 11.27 0.83 -3.82
C LEU A 38 9.83 0.36 -4.02
N PHE A 39 9.61 -0.54 -4.96
CA PHE A 39 8.25 -0.96 -5.37
C PHE A 39 7.87 -2.34 -4.85
N GLY A 40 8.83 -3.23 -4.62
CA GLY A 40 8.59 -4.54 -4.05
C GLY A 40 8.50 -4.53 -2.52
N SER A 41 8.30 -5.72 -1.95
CA SER A 41 8.42 -5.96 -0.51
C SER A 41 9.84 -6.37 -0.17
N VAL A 42 10.50 -5.65 0.74
CA VAL A 42 11.89 -5.94 1.13
C VAL A 42 11.99 -6.96 2.28
N ASN A 43 10.90 -7.13 2.99
CA ASN A 43 10.76 -8.10 4.09
C ASN A 43 9.27 -8.45 4.30
N ASN A 44 8.96 -9.36 5.22
CA ASN A 44 7.61 -9.79 5.54
C ASN A 44 7.00 -9.03 6.73
N SER A 45 7.36 -7.74 6.90
CA SER A 45 6.73 -6.89 7.92
C SER A 45 5.33 -6.45 7.51
N ALA A 46 4.51 -6.06 8.50
CA ALA A 46 3.15 -5.56 8.23
C ALA A 46 3.18 -4.33 7.32
N TRP A 47 4.17 -3.44 7.48
CA TRP A 47 4.34 -2.25 6.64
C TRP A 47 4.65 -2.61 5.18
N GLU A 48 5.63 -3.48 4.95
CA GLU A 48 6.03 -3.86 3.59
C GLU A 48 4.92 -4.61 2.85
N CYS A 49 4.18 -5.48 3.54
CA CYS A 49 2.99 -6.10 2.98
C CYS A 49 1.88 -5.08 2.67
N CYS A 50 1.64 -4.10 3.55
CA CYS A 50 0.71 -2.99 3.32
C CYS A 50 1.09 -2.18 2.07
N LYS A 51 2.37 -1.88 1.92
CA LYS A 51 2.93 -1.11 0.81
C LYS A 51 2.56 -1.71 -0.56
N THR A 52 2.56 -3.03 -0.67
CA THR A 52 2.18 -3.72 -1.93
C THR A 52 0.70 -3.53 -2.31
N LEU A 53 -0.17 -3.18 -1.36
CA LEU A 53 -1.57 -2.84 -1.63
C LEU A 53 -1.74 -1.36 -2.01
N LEU A 54 -0.99 -0.48 -1.35
CA LEU A 54 -1.16 0.96 -1.45
C LEU A 54 -0.76 1.52 -2.81
N LEU A 55 0.39 1.10 -3.34
CA LEU A 55 0.87 1.61 -4.63
C LEU A 55 -0.03 1.24 -5.81
N PRO A 56 -0.47 -0.02 -6.00
CA PRO A 56 -1.40 -0.35 -7.07
C PRO A 56 -2.74 0.40 -6.95
N THR A 57 -3.23 0.59 -5.73
CA THR A 57 -4.44 1.39 -5.49
C THR A 57 -4.25 2.84 -5.93
N LEU A 58 -3.10 3.44 -5.65
CA LEU A 58 -2.77 4.80 -6.10
C LEU A 58 -2.64 4.88 -7.62
N ILE A 59 -1.95 3.92 -8.24
CA ILE A 59 -1.81 3.84 -9.70
C ILE A 59 -3.20 3.73 -10.34
N TRP A 60 -4.06 2.86 -9.83
CA TRP A 60 -5.42 2.72 -10.35
C TRP A 60 -6.22 4.00 -10.22
N ALA A 61 -6.11 4.71 -9.09
CA ALA A 61 -6.80 6.00 -8.91
C ALA A 61 -6.39 7.02 -9.97
N VAL A 62 -5.12 7.07 -10.36
CA VAL A 62 -4.66 7.95 -11.45
C VAL A 62 -5.26 7.51 -12.79
N LEU A 63 -5.21 6.22 -13.11
CA LEU A 63 -5.77 5.68 -14.36
C LEU A 63 -7.28 5.94 -14.45
N GLU A 64 -8.01 5.76 -13.35
CA GLU A 64 -9.44 5.99 -13.26
C GLU A 64 -9.80 7.47 -13.45
N ALA A 65 -9.04 8.38 -12.82
CA ALA A 65 -9.24 9.83 -12.99
C ALA A 65 -9.08 10.25 -14.46
N LEU A 66 -8.08 9.70 -15.14
CA LEU A 66 -7.82 10.00 -16.56
C LEU A 66 -8.87 9.39 -17.49
N ALA A 67 -9.27 8.14 -17.23
CA ALA A 67 -10.18 7.40 -18.10
C ALA A 67 -11.63 7.90 -18.01
N LEU A 68 -12.12 8.19 -16.80
CA LEU A 68 -13.54 8.49 -16.56
C LEU A 68 -13.87 9.98 -16.53
N ARG A 69 -12.90 10.87 -16.64
CA ARG A 69 -13.06 12.34 -16.58
C ARG A 69 -13.93 12.77 -15.38
N LEU A 70 -13.61 12.24 -14.21
CA LEU A 70 -14.40 12.43 -12.99
C LEU A 70 -14.25 13.86 -12.43
N SER A 71 -15.18 14.25 -11.55
CA SER A 71 -15.04 15.48 -10.78
C SER A 71 -13.86 15.37 -9.82
N ILE A 72 -12.74 16.03 -10.15
CA ILE A 72 -11.46 15.89 -9.45
C ILE A 72 -11.58 16.18 -7.94
N HIS A 73 -12.40 17.16 -7.55
CA HIS A 73 -12.57 17.56 -6.16
C HIS A 73 -13.14 16.43 -5.29
N ARG A 74 -14.25 15.83 -5.72
CA ARG A 74 -14.87 14.71 -4.99
C ARG A 74 -14.06 13.44 -5.08
N PHE A 75 -13.52 13.18 -6.26
CA PHE A 75 -12.69 11.99 -6.51
C PHE A 75 -11.44 11.98 -5.63
N SER A 76 -10.69 13.10 -5.56
CA SER A 76 -9.50 13.20 -4.71
C SER A 76 -9.83 12.92 -3.25
N VAL A 77 -10.89 13.53 -2.70
CA VAL A 77 -11.29 13.29 -1.31
C VAL A 77 -11.67 11.84 -1.06
N ALA A 78 -12.47 11.25 -1.95
CA ALA A 78 -12.91 9.86 -1.82
C ALA A 78 -11.73 8.88 -1.87
N LYS A 79 -10.81 9.06 -2.84
CA LYS A 79 -9.63 8.19 -2.99
C LYS A 79 -8.63 8.36 -1.87
N THR A 80 -8.37 9.59 -1.42
CA THR A 80 -7.47 9.83 -0.29
C THR A 80 -8.01 9.17 0.98
N ALA A 81 -9.30 9.36 1.29
CA ALA A 81 -9.92 8.72 2.45
C ALA A 81 -9.87 7.18 2.36
N ALA A 82 -10.16 6.62 1.18
CA ALA A 82 -10.11 5.17 0.95
C ALA A 82 -8.67 4.62 1.09
N LEU A 83 -7.66 5.34 0.60
CA LEU A 83 -6.26 4.97 0.68
C LEU A 83 -5.76 4.95 2.14
N TYR A 84 -6.11 5.99 2.92
CA TYR A 84 -5.79 6.04 4.35
C TYR A 84 -6.52 4.95 5.14
N LEU A 85 -7.79 4.69 4.84
CA LEU A 85 -8.54 3.59 5.47
C LEU A 85 -7.88 2.25 5.14
N LEU A 86 -7.51 2.01 3.88
CA LEU A 86 -6.83 0.78 3.45
C LEU A 86 -5.53 0.58 4.23
N GLY A 87 -4.66 1.59 4.27
CA GLY A 87 -3.35 1.49 4.92
C GLY A 87 -3.46 1.33 6.44
N THR A 88 -4.13 2.27 7.11
CA THR A 88 -4.23 2.24 8.58
C THR A 88 -5.04 1.05 9.07
N GLY A 89 -6.15 0.74 8.41
CA GLY A 89 -7.00 -0.39 8.77
C GLY A 89 -6.29 -1.73 8.55
N TYR A 90 -5.55 -1.89 7.45
CA TYR A 90 -4.75 -3.08 7.23
C TYR A 90 -3.72 -3.27 8.35
N LEU A 91 -2.96 -2.24 8.72
CA LEU A 91 -1.98 -2.31 9.78
C LEU A 91 -2.62 -2.65 11.13
N LEU A 92 -3.78 -2.06 11.45
CA LEU A 92 -4.54 -2.38 12.66
C LEU A 92 -5.02 -3.84 12.70
N LEU A 93 -5.54 -4.36 11.58
CA LEU A 93 -5.98 -5.76 11.51
C LEU A 93 -4.79 -6.73 11.65
N ARG A 94 -3.65 -6.39 11.07
CA ARG A 94 -2.42 -7.19 11.22
C ARG A 94 -1.92 -7.20 12.66
N THR A 95 -1.92 -6.08 13.36
CA THR A 95 -1.55 -6.02 14.78
C THR A 95 -2.55 -6.74 15.68
N ALA A 96 -3.83 -6.80 15.26
CA ALA A 96 -4.85 -7.60 15.95
C ALA A 96 -4.74 -9.12 15.68
N GLY A 97 -3.75 -9.56 14.87
CA GLY A 97 -3.49 -10.98 14.62
C GLY A 97 -4.25 -11.55 13.42
N LEU A 98 -4.92 -10.73 12.61
CA LEU A 98 -5.57 -11.22 11.40
C LEU A 98 -4.54 -11.59 10.34
N GLY A 99 -4.75 -12.72 9.65
CA GLY A 99 -3.88 -13.17 8.57
C GLY A 99 -3.81 -12.15 7.42
N ASP A 100 -2.67 -12.08 6.74
CA ASP A 100 -2.37 -11.08 5.72
C ASP A 100 -3.42 -11.01 4.60
N ALA A 101 -3.76 -12.14 4.00
CA ALA A 101 -4.75 -12.19 2.91
C ALA A 101 -6.15 -11.76 3.37
N ALA A 102 -6.55 -12.13 4.59
CA ALA A 102 -7.84 -11.75 5.17
C ALA A 102 -7.88 -10.24 5.46
N ALA A 103 -6.82 -9.69 6.07
CA ALA A 103 -6.71 -8.26 6.34
C ALA A 103 -6.75 -7.45 5.03
N ALA A 104 -6.02 -7.88 4.00
CA ALA A 104 -6.01 -7.26 2.69
C ALA A 104 -7.40 -7.28 2.04
N ALA A 105 -8.08 -8.43 2.01
CA ALA A 105 -9.40 -8.57 1.41
C ALA A 105 -10.46 -7.70 2.10
N VAL A 106 -10.49 -7.72 3.44
CA VAL A 106 -11.45 -6.92 4.23
C VAL A 106 -11.21 -5.44 4.01
N MET A 107 -9.98 -4.98 4.08
CA MET A 107 -9.68 -3.56 3.96
C MET A 107 -9.80 -3.04 2.54
N LEU A 108 -9.50 -3.86 1.52
CA LEU A 108 -9.73 -3.49 0.13
C LEU A 108 -11.23 -3.32 -0.15
N ALA A 109 -12.07 -4.25 0.33
CA ALA A 109 -13.52 -4.14 0.21
C ALA A 109 -14.06 -2.89 0.94
N ALA A 110 -13.58 -2.61 2.15
CA ALA A 110 -13.95 -1.43 2.91
C ALA A 110 -13.52 -0.12 2.22
N ALA A 111 -12.33 -0.08 1.63
CA ALA A 111 -11.82 1.08 0.89
C ALA A 111 -12.66 1.35 -0.36
N ILE A 112 -13.03 0.32 -1.13
CA ILE A 112 -13.92 0.43 -2.29
C ILE A 112 -15.29 0.97 -1.85
N ALA A 113 -15.87 0.40 -0.78
CA ALA A 113 -17.16 0.83 -0.25
C ALA A 113 -17.12 2.31 0.19
N LEU A 114 -16.07 2.72 0.91
CA LEU A 114 -15.88 4.11 1.35
C LEU A 114 -15.73 5.05 0.16
N SER A 115 -14.90 4.69 -0.83
CA SER A 115 -14.69 5.48 -2.04
C SER A 115 -16.01 5.71 -2.78
N CYS A 116 -16.79 4.65 -2.99
CA CYS A 116 -18.10 4.72 -3.62
C CYS A 116 -19.09 5.57 -2.80
N ALA A 117 -19.14 5.39 -1.50
CA ALA A 117 -20.02 6.14 -0.60
C ALA A 117 -19.72 7.65 -0.63
N LEU A 118 -18.43 8.04 -0.51
CA LEU A 118 -18.03 9.44 -0.52
C LEU A 118 -18.23 10.08 -1.90
N TYR A 119 -17.83 9.40 -2.97
CA TYR A 119 -17.98 9.94 -4.32
C TYR A 119 -19.44 10.17 -4.71
N CYS A 120 -20.34 9.24 -4.34
CA CYS A 120 -21.77 9.31 -4.64
C CYS A 120 -22.58 10.12 -3.61
N SER A 121 -21.96 10.54 -2.50
CA SER A 121 -22.66 11.31 -1.45
C SER A 121 -23.09 12.68 -1.96
N ALA A 122 -24.13 13.25 -1.34
CA ALA A 122 -24.54 14.63 -1.54
C ALA A 122 -23.75 15.64 -0.69
N LEU A 123 -22.75 15.17 0.08
CA LEU A 123 -21.96 16.02 0.98
C LEU A 123 -21.16 17.07 0.19
N PRO A 124 -21.01 18.29 0.72
CA PRO A 124 -20.20 19.34 0.10
C PRO A 124 -18.72 19.11 0.37
N LEU A 125 -18.10 18.13 -0.30
CA LEU A 125 -16.71 17.72 -0.09
C LEU A 125 -15.68 18.64 -0.73
N GLN A 126 -16.10 19.70 -1.42
CA GLN A 126 -15.20 20.58 -2.20
C GLN A 126 -14.15 21.27 -1.33
N TRP A 127 -14.51 21.64 -0.10
CA TRP A 127 -13.58 22.28 0.83
C TRP A 127 -12.50 21.34 1.36
N LEU A 128 -12.71 20.01 1.28
CA LEU A 128 -11.72 19.00 1.64
C LEU A 128 -10.72 18.71 0.51
N PHE A 129 -10.89 19.30 -0.67
CA PHE A 129 -10.01 19.04 -1.80
C PHE A 129 -8.54 19.39 -1.49
N ALA A 130 -8.26 20.60 -1.04
CA ALA A 130 -6.91 21.02 -0.70
C ALA A 130 -6.27 20.15 0.39
N PRO A 131 -6.93 19.90 1.56
CA PRO A 131 -6.45 18.93 2.53
C PRO A 131 -6.19 17.53 1.95
N SER A 132 -7.05 17.02 1.08
CA SER A 132 -6.88 15.68 0.49
C SER A 132 -5.62 15.59 -0.39
N VAL A 133 -5.31 16.64 -1.13
CA VAL A 133 -4.08 16.71 -1.94
C VAL A 133 -2.84 16.73 -1.06
N VAL A 134 -2.85 17.52 0.02
CA VAL A 134 -1.74 17.57 1.00
C VAL A 134 -1.54 16.20 1.65
N LEU A 135 -2.61 15.54 2.06
CA LEU A 135 -2.56 14.21 2.65
C LEU A 135 -2.04 13.18 1.65
N LEU A 136 -2.42 13.26 0.38
CA LEU A 136 -1.93 12.36 -0.66
C LEU A 136 -0.42 12.54 -0.90
N PHE A 137 0.06 13.80 -0.89
CA PHE A 137 1.48 14.10 -0.98
C PHE A 137 2.25 13.55 0.23
N LEU A 138 1.74 13.79 1.44
CA LEU A 138 2.32 13.25 2.68
C LEU A 138 2.38 11.73 2.66
N PHE A 139 1.30 11.09 2.21
CA PHE A 139 1.24 9.64 2.04
C PHE A 139 2.33 9.12 1.11
N THR A 140 2.52 9.75 -0.04
CA THR A 140 3.55 9.39 -1.01
C THR A 140 4.96 9.57 -0.42
N ALA A 141 5.19 10.66 0.31
CA ALA A 141 6.45 10.89 1.00
C ALA A 141 6.75 9.80 2.05
N LEU A 142 5.77 9.43 2.86
CA LEU A 142 5.89 8.35 3.84
C LEU A 142 6.14 6.98 3.17
N TYR A 143 5.44 6.70 2.07
CA TYR A 143 5.62 5.46 1.32
C TYR A 143 7.09 5.24 0.92
N PHE A 144 7.73 6.25 0.36
CA PHE A 144 9.12 6.14 -0.10
C PHE A 144 10.16 6.28 1.02
N SER A 145 9.84 6.97 2.12
CA SER A 145 10.80 7.21 3.22
C SER A 145 10.89 6.06 4.20
N LEU A 146 9.78 5.37 4.48
CA LEU A 146 9.72 4.38 5.55
C LEU A 146 10.38 3.03 5.19
N THR A 147 10.64 2.75 3.93
CA THR A 147 11.38 1.54 3.53
C THR A 147 12.88 1.65 3.84
N PRO A 148 13.61 2.70 3.40
CA PRO A 148 15.03 2.83 3.72
C PRO A 148 15.30 3.23 5.18
N PHE A 149 14.35 3.89 5.84
CA PHE A 149 14.49 4.39 7.21
C PHE A 149 13.33 3.91 8.10
N PRO A 150 13.18 2.60 8.32
CA PRO A 150 12.08 2.08 9.11
C PRO A 150 12.24 2.42 10.58
N PRO A 151 11.18 2.94 11.24
CA PRO A 151 11.20 3.11 12.68
C PRO A 151 11.23 1.73 13.37
N HIS A 152 11.91 1.64 14.52
CA HIS A 152 12.03 0.42 15.31
C HIS A 152 10.74 0.12 16.07
N THR A 153 9.65 -0.14 15.37
CA THR A 153 8.35 -0.52 15.92
C THR A 153 7.91 -1.89 15.38
N PRO A 154 7.02 -2.60 16.08
CA PRO A 154 6.57 -3.93 15.66
C PRO A 154 5.99 -4.00 14.24
N LEU A 155 5.47 -2.87 13.71
CA LEU A 155 4.90 -2.78 12.36
C LEU A 155 5.95 -2.95 11.26
N PHE A 156 7.21 -2.62 11.52
CA PHE A 156 8.34 -2.66 10.57
C PHE A 156 9.26 -3.86 10.81
N ARG A 157 8.96 -4.63 11.85
CA ARG A 157 9.72 -5.85 12.16
C ARG A 157 9.30 -6.97 11.24
N ASP A 158 10.26 -7.59 10.59
CA ASP A 158 10.04 -8.78 9.78
C ASP A 158 9.51 -9.94 10.64
N SER A 159 8.46 -10.59 10.18
CA SER A 159 7.84 -11.71 10.93
C SER A 159 8.70 -12.97 10.95
N ASP A 160 9.58 -13.14 9.96
CA ASP A 160 10.33 -14.38 9.77
C ASP A 160 11.71 -14.32 10.46
N THR A 161 12.40 -13.17 10.36
CA THR A 161 13.75 -13.00 10.89
C THR A 161 13.82 -12.14 12.14
N GLY A 162 12.77 -11.35 12.42
CA GLY A 162 12.75 -10.40 13.51
C GLY A 162 13.61 -9.14 13.31
N LEU A 163 14.22 -8.98 12.13
CA LEU A 163 15.06 -7.85 11.76
C LEU A 163 14.24 -6.67 11.21
N TYR A 164 14.88 -5.52 11.00
CA TYR A 164 14.30 -4.30 10.45
C TYR A 164 14.98 -3.90 9.14
N GLY A 165 14.23 -3.25 8.26
CA GLY A 165 14.77 -2.68 7.03
C GLY A 165 15.00 -3.70 5.92
N ILE A 166 15.98 -3.42 5.08
CA ILE A 166 16.31 -4.22 3.90
C ILE A 166 17.09 -5.46 4.35
N ILE A 167 16.43 -6.62 4.33
CA ILE A 167 17.06 -7.88 4.71
C ILE A 167 17.69 -8.48 3.45
N PRO A 168 18.99 -8.89 3.47
CA PRO A 168 19.64 -9.51 2.32
C PRO A 168 18.87 -10.75 1.84
N THR A 169 18.77 -10.94 0.54
CA THR A 169 18.14 -12.14 0.00
C THR A 169 19.01 -13.36 0.26
N ARG A 170 18.39 -14.52 0.41
CA ARG A 170 19.03 -15.80 0.79
C ARG A 170 20.24 -16.21 -0.06
N TYR A 171 20.45 -15.57 -1.21
CA TYR A 171 21.60 -15.79 -2.08
C TYR A 171 22.92 -15.26 -1.50
N ASP A 172 22.88 -14.30 -0.58
CA ASP A 172 24.08 -13.75 0.07
C ASP A 172 24.57 -14.60 1.25
N TYR A 173 23.75 -15.49 1.78
CA TYR A 173 24.13 -16.36 2.90
C TYR A 173 25.11 -17.49 2.51
N GLY A 174 25.35 -17.70 1.22
CA GLY A 174 26.34 -18.69 0.74
C GLY A 174 27.78 -18.19 0.66
N ALA A 175 28.01 -16.90 0.78
CA ALA A 175 29.31 -16.30 0.44
C ALA A 175 30.14 -15.81 1.64
N SER A 176 29.60 -15.65 2.86
CA SER A 176 30.45 -15.26 3.97
C SER A 176 29.89 -15.60 5.35
N ALA A 177 30.63 -16.43 6.06
CA ALA A 177 30.58 -16.56 7.51
C ALA A 177 31.03 -15.26 8.25
N LEU A 178 31.07 -14.13 7.55
CA LEU A 178 31.57 -12.84 8.05
C LEU A 178 30.49 -11.93 8.60
N ASP A 179 29.20 -12.23 8.38
CA ASP A 179 28.11 -11.34 8.79
C ASP A 179 27.60 -11.53 10.23
N ALA A 180 28.27 -12.32 11.04
CA ALA A 180 28.07 -12.32 12.50
C ALA A 180 28.31 -10.94 13.14
N GLN A 181 28.82 -9.98 12.39
CA GLN A 181 29.12 -8.62 12.85
C GLN A 181 27.90 -7.68 12.81
N TYR A 182 26.84 -8.04 12.08
CA TYR A 182 25.59 -7.26 12.03
C TYR A 182 24.54 -7.73 13.05
N LEU A 183 24.85 -8.73 13.88
CA LEU A 183 23.96 -9.28 14.90
C LEU A 183 24.27 -8.77 16.32
N ARG A 184 25.00 -7.66 16.44
CA ARG A 184 25.25 -7.02 17.74
C ARG A 184 24.63 -5.65 17.85
#